data_67ce9f6955d743a0b717f0857d58f26e
#
_entry.id   67ce9f6955d743a0b717f0857d58f26e
#
_cell.length_a   1.000
_cell.length_b   1.000
_cell.length_c   1.000
_cell.angle_alpha   90.00
_cell.angle_beta   90.00
_cell.angle_gamma   90.00
#
_symmetry.space_group_name_H-M   'P 1'
#
loop_
_entity.id
_entity.type
_entity.pdbx_description
1 polymer ?
#
loop_
_entity_poly.entity_id
_entity_poly.type
_entity_poly.pdbx_seq_one_letter_code
_entity_poly.pdbx_strand_id
1 'polypeptide(L)'
;MIGAIIGDIVGSRFEFANYRAKNFELFHPQCRFTDDTVCTMAVADWVVNVNEWGPGAGLQFSRMLQRWCLNFPLGDYGAMFSEWINNPAPYDSF
;
A
#
# COMPACT_ATOMS: atom_id res chain seq x y z
N MET A 1 1.98 4.77 11.97
CA MET A 1 1.23 3.91 11.02
C MET A 1 -0.20 4.41 10.79
N ILE A 2 -0.98 4.66 11.84
CA ILE A 2 -2.33 5.23 11.71
C ILE A 2 -2.30 6.56 10.97
N GLY A 3 -1.31 7.42 11.24
CA GLY A 3 -1.15 8.69 10.54
C GLY A 3 -0.95 8.53 9.03
N ALA A 4 -0.22 7.50 8.60
CA ALA A 4 -0.03 7.22 7.18
C ALA A 4 -1.34 6.83 6.51
N ILE A 5 -2.17 6.03 7.17
CA ILE A 5 -3.48 5.62 6.66
C ILE A 5 -4.43 6.81 6.58
N ILE A 6 -4.47 7.63 7.63
CA ILE A 6 -5.29 8.85 7.64
C ILE A 6 -4.85 9.80 6.51
N GLY A 7 -3.54 9.99 6.34
CA GLY A 7 -3.00 10.82 5.27
C GLY A 7 -3.37 10.32 3.89
N ASP A 8 -3.30 9.00 3.66
CA ASP A 8 -3.72 8.40 2.40
C ASP A 8 -5.21 8.65 2.13
N ILE A 9 -6.07 8.40 3.10
CA ILE A 9 -7.52 8.58 2.93
C ILE A 9 -7.86 10.04 2.69
N VAL A 10 -7.33 10.96 3.49
CA VAL A 10 -7.60 12.40 3.35
C VAL A 10 -7.07 12.93 2.02
N GLY A 11 -5.90 12.49 1.61
CA GLY A 11 -5.26 12.94 0.37
C GLY A 11 -5.78 12.28 -0.90
N SER A 12 -6.54 11.18 -0.78
CA SER A 12 -6.91 10.35 -1.93
C SER A 12 -7.64 11.09 -3.04
N ARG A 13 -8.54 12.01 -2.70
CA ARG A 13 -9.28 12.78 -3.70
C ARG A 13 -8.44 13.83 -4.42
N PHE A 14 -7.24 14.15 -3.90
CA PHE A 14 -6.33 15.12 -4.48
C PHE A 14 -5.16 14.49 -5.26
N GLU A 15 -5.08 13.17 -5.31
CA GLU A 15 -3.99 12.45 -5.96
C GLU A 15 -3.81 12.87 -7.41
N PHE A 16 -4.92 13.04 -8.14
CA PHE A 16 -4.93 13.45 -9.54
C PHE A 16 -5.45 14.87 -9.74
N ALA A 17 -5.85 15.56 -8.67
CA ALA A 17 -6.37 16.92 -8.68
C ALA A 17 -5.66 17.72 -7.58
N ASN A 18 -4.47 18.20 -7.88
CA ASN A 18 -3.58 18.84 -6.93
C ASN A 18 -4.25 20.05 -6.27
N TYR A 19 -4.27 20.07 -4.93
CA TYR A 19 -4.86 21.15 -4.14
C TYR A 19 -3.86 21.62 -3.09
N ARG A 20 -3.52 22.92 -3.12
CA ARG A 20 -2.42 23.47 -2.32
C ARG A 20 -2.87 24.37 -1.17
N ALA A 21 -4.16 24.50 -0.92
CA ALA A 21 -4.68 25.29 0.19
C ALA A 21 -4.78 24.45 1.46
N LYS A 22 -4.73 25.10 2.62
CA LYS A 22 -4.92 24.43 3.92
C LYS A 22 -6.38 24.28 4.30
N ASN A 23 -7.27 24.97 3.59
CA ASN A 23 -8.70 25.02 3.90
C ASN A 23 -9.43 24.03 2.97
N PHE A 24 -9.65 22.81 3.45
CA PHE A 24 -10.39 21.78 2.73
C PHE A 24 -11.10 20.86 3.73
N GLU A 25 -12.10 20.16 3.25
CA GLU A 25 -12.84 19.19 4.05
C GLU A 25 -12.00 17.91 4.24
N LEU A 26 -11.69 17.56 5.50
CA LEU A 26 -10.80 16.45 5.81
C LEU A 26 -11.39 15.09 5.42
N PHE A 27 -12.65 14.84 5.76
CA PHE A 27 -13.29 13.54 5.52
C PHE A 27 -14.42 13.68 4.52
N HIS A 28 -14.04 14.09 3.30
CA HIS A 28 -14.99 14.23 2.20
C HIS A 28 -15.54 12.85 1.78
N PRO A 29 -16.82 12.76 1.33
CA PRO A 29 -17.37 11.48 0.86
C PRO A 29 -16.61 10.80 -0.28
N GLN A 30 -15.80 11.54 -1.05
CA GLN A 30 -14.95 10.99 -2.10
C GLN A 30 -13.62 10.44 -1.60
N CYS A 31 -13.30 10.61 -0.32
CA CYS A 31 -12.08 10.04 0.27
C CYS A 31 -12.19 8.53 0.35
N ARG A 32 -11.09 7.86 0.04
CA ARG A 32 -10.99 6.40 0.09
C ARG A 32 -9.56 6.00 0.43
N PHE A 33 -9.36 4.79 0.91
CA PHE A 33 -8.00 4.28 1.04
C PHE A 33 -7.47 3.87 -0.35
N THR A 34 -6.15 3.95 -0.53
CA THR A 34 -5.49 3.62 -1.79
C THR A 34 -4.44 2.53 -1.57
N ASP A 35 -3.60 2.31 -2.57
CA ASP A 35 -2.47 1.38 -2.51
C ASP A 35 -1.51 1.70 -1.35
N ASP A 36 -1.37 2.97 -0.98
CA ASP A 36 -0.52 3.36 0.15
C ASP A 36 -0.98 2.73 1.47
N THR A 37 -2.28 2.69 1.73
CA THR A 37 -2.83 2.02 2.90
C THR A 37 -2.62 0.50 2.83
N VAL A 38 -2.85 -0.11 1.67
CA VAL A 38 -2.66 -1.56 1.50
C VAL A 38 -1.20 -1.94 1.74
N CYS A 39 -0.26 -1.22 1.16
CA CYS A 39 1.17 -1.47 1.37
C CYS A 39 1.60 -1.25 2.83
N THR A 40 1.06 -0.23 3.49
CA THR A 40 1.31 0.03 4.91
C THR A 40 0.84 -1.14 5.78
N MET A 41 -0.34 -1.66 5.51
CA MET A 41 -0.87 -2.83 6.23
C MET A 41 -0.05 -4.09 5.97
N ALA A 42 0.45 -4.27 4.75
CA ALA A 42 1.33 -5.39 4.42
C ALA A 42 2.64 -5.33 5.22
N VAL A 43 3.24 -4.16 5.32
CA VAL A 43 4.45 -3.95 6.15
C VAL A 43 4.17 -4.25 7.61
N ALA A 44 3.05 -3.76 8.14
CA ALA A 44 2.67 -4.01 9.53
C ALA A 44 2.49 -5.50 9.82
N ASP A 45 1.79 -6.20 8.94
CA ASP A 45 1.57 -7.64 9.05
C ASP A 45 2.90 -8.41 9.04
N TRP A 46 3.80 -8.03 8.14
CA TRP A 46 5.12 -8.65 8.06
C TRP A 46 5.95 -8.40 9.34
N VAL A 47 6.00 -7.18 9.83
CA VAL A 47 6.77 -6.82 11.04
C VAL A 47 6.27 -7.60 12.26
N VAL A 48 4.96 -7.77 12.40
CA VAL A 48 4.36 -8.48 13.53
C VAL A 48 4.55 -9.99 13.43
N ASN A 49 4.51 -10.56 12.23
CA ASN A 49 4.45 -12.00 12.03
C ASN A 49 5.74 -12.64 11.50
N VAL A 50 6.79 -11.87 11.23
CA VAL A 50 8.06 -12.45 10.83
C VAL A 50 8.72 -13.19 12.00
N ASN A 51 9.03 -14.47 11.81
CA ASN A 51 9.57 -15.33 12.88
C ASN A 51 11.07 -15.16 13.06
N GLU A 52 11.79 -14.92 11.97
CA GLU A 52 13.25 -14.77 11.97
C GLU A 52 13.66 -13.63 11.05
N TRP A 53 14.47 -12.72 11.58
CA TRP A 53 15.11 -11.67 10.80
C TRP A 53 16.41 -12.22 10.21
N GLY A 54 16.37 -12.56 8.93
CA GLY A 54 17.52 -13.15 8.25
C GLY A 54 17.26 -13.31 6.75
N PRO A 55 18.01 -14.19 6.05
CA PRO A 55 17.97 -14.30 4.58
C PRO A 55 16.58 -14.57 3.99
N GLY A 56 15.70 -15.23 4.73
CA GLY A 56 14.35 -15.53 4.26
C GLY A 56 13.32 -14.43 4.49
N ALA A 57 13.63 -13.43 5.30
CA ALA A 57 12.65 -12.39 5.69
C ALA A 57 12.20 -11.53 4.52
N GLY A 58 13.11 -11.19 3.61
CA GLY A 58 12.79 -10.39 2.42
C GLY A 58 11.83 -11.10 1.49
N LEU A 59 12.03 -12.39 1.23
CA LEU A 59 11.12 -13.16 0.40
C LEU A 59 9.75 -13.31 1.06
N GLN A 60 9.71 -13.50 2.36
CA GLN A 60 8.47 -13.55 3.12
C GLN A 60 7.70 -12.23 2.98
N PHE A 61 8.38 -11.11 3.08
CA PHE A 61 7.78 -9.79 2.87
C PHE A 61 7.22 -9.65 1.45
N SER A 62 7.98 -10.03 0.43
CA SER A 62 7.54 -9.94 -0.96
C SER A 62 6.23 -10.72 -1.18
N ARG A 63 6.15 -11.93 -0.66
CA ARG A 63 4.95 -12.77 -0.78
C ARG A 63 3.77 -12.19 -0.01
N MET A 64 4.03 -11.62 1.17
CA MET A 64 2.99 -11.00 1.99
C MET A 64 2.45 -9.74 1.32
N LEU A 65 3.33 -8.91 0.74
CA LEU A 65 2.95 -7.72 -0.01
C LEU A 65 2.09 -8.08 -1.23
N GLN A 66 2.50 -9.10 -1.98
CA GLN A 66 1.69 -9.59 -3.11
C GLN A 66 0.31 -10.04 -2.66
N ARG A 67 0.22 -10.80 -1.57
CA ARG A 67 -1.05 -11.31 -1.06
C ARG A 67 -1.99 -10.17 -0.65
N TRP A 68 -1.47 -9.17 0.05
CA TRP A 68 -2.26 -8.00 0.41
C TRP A 68 -2.77 -7.26 -0.82
N CYS A 69 -1.90 -7.00 -1.79
CA CYS A 69 -2.28 -6.28 -3.00
C CYS A 69 -3.28 -7.06 -3.87
N LEU A 70 -3.15 -8.37 -3.98
CA LEU A 70 -4.10 -9.21 -4.72
C LEU A 70 -5.48 -9.26 -4.04
N ASN A 71 -5.52 -9.18 -2.72
CA ASN A 71 -6.79 -9.14 -1.97
C ASN A 71 -7.50 -7.78 -2.06
N PHE A 72 -6.78 -6.73 -2.46
CA PHE A 72 -7.33 -5.39 -2.61
C PHE A 72 -6.99 -4.82 -4.00
N PRO A 73 -7.68 -5.29 -5.06
CA PRO A 73 -7.40 -4.85 -6.43
C PRO A 73 -8.03 -3.48 -6.70
N LEU A 74 -7.42 -2.44 -6.14
CA LEU A 74 -7.96 -1.07 -6.16
C LEU A 74 -7.84 -0.37 -7.51
N GLY A 75 -6.97 -0.87 -8.40
CA GLY A 75 -6.69 -0.21 -9.68
C GLY A 75 -5.71 0.97 -9.60
N ASP A 76 -5.20 1.25 -8.42
CA ASP A 76 -4.26 2.37 -8.20
C ASP A 76 -2.79 1.97 -8.36
N TYR A 77 -2.51 0.68 -8.47
CA TYR A 77 -1.14 0.18 -8.58
C TYR A 77 -0.54 0.56 -9.94
N GLY A 78 0.70 1.05 -9.94
CA GLY A 78 1.42 1.33 -11.16
C GLY A 78 1.57 0.08 -12.04
N ALA A 79 1.76 0.28 -13.36
CA ALA A 79 1.79 -0.82 -14.33
C ALA A 79 2.86 -1.88 -13.99
N MET A 80 4.08 -1.46 -13.68
CA MET A 80 5.17 -2.38 -13.31
C MET A 80 4.87 -3.12 -12.01
N PHE A 81 4.32 -2.42 -11.03
CA PHE A 81 3.96 -3.03 -9.75
C PHE A 81 2.82 -4.02 -9.90
N SER A 82 1.82 -3.70 -10.73
CA SER A 82 0.71 -4.62 -11.03
C SER A 82 1.20 -5.90 -11.67
N GLU A 83 2.17 -5.81 -12.56
CA GLU A 83 2.80 -6.98 -13.16
C GLU A 83 3.55 -7.81 -12.12
N TRP A 84 4.32 -7.14 -11.25
CA TRP A 84 5.06 -7.80 -10.18
C TRP A 84 4.14 -8.51 -9.19
N ILE A 85 2.99 -7.92 -8.84
CA ILE A 85 2.00 -8.53 -7.92
C ILE A 85 1.59 -9.93 -8.39
N ASN A 86 1.53 -10.14 -9.70
CA ASN A 86 1.10 -11.40 -10.30
C ASN A 86 2.26 -12.36 -10.61
N ASN A 87 3.50 -11.97 -10.27
CA ASN A 87 4.66 -12.80 -10.53
C ASN A 87 4.75 -13.93 -9.49
N PRO A 88 4.77 -15.21 -9.92
CA PRO A 88 4.84 -16.34 -8.99
C PRO A 88 6.19 -16.49 -8.27
N ALA A 89 7.23 -15.83 -8.73
CA ALA A 89 8.57 -15.90 -8.15
C ALA A 89 9.15 -14.49 -7.92
N PRO A 90 8.55 -13.70 -7.01
CA PRO A 90 9.03 -12.35 -6.75
C PRO A 90 10.33 -12.35 -5.97
N TYR A 91 11.23 -11.46 -6.33
CA TYR A 91 12.44 -11.22 -5.55
C TYR A 91 12.60 -9.75 -5.14
N ASP A 92 12.07 -8.82 -5.91
CA ASP A 92 12.08 -7.39 -5.60
C ASP A 92 10.76 -6.76 -5.99
N SER A 93 10.35 -5.72 -5.26
CA SER A 93 9.04 -5.09 -5.42
C SER A 93 9.06 -3.82 -6.29
N PHE A 94 10.19 -3.40 -6.73
CA PHE A 94 10.29 -2.15 -7.49
C PHE A 94 10.00 -2.27 -8.97
#